data_3ce542b7ffa02ca5adb95249e4102799
#
_entry.id   3ce542b7ffa02ca5adb95249e4102799
#
_cell.length_a   1.000
_cell.length_b   1.000
_cell.length_c   1.000
_cell.angle_alpha   90.00
_cell.angle_beta   90.00
_cell.angle_gamma   90.00
#
_symmetry.space_group_name_H-M   'P 1'
#
loop_
_entity.id
_entity.type
_entity.pdbx_description
1 polymer ?
#
loop_
_entity_poly.entity_id
_entity_poly.type
_entity_poly.pdbx_seq_one_letter_code
_entity_poly.pdbx_strand_id
1 'polypeptide(L)'
;MNSSEIEALFARTLVGDYEAEEAWDAVHALRRNGSREIFERAAAWCLSDDPLKRARAASILCQLRRGTIPRHEFLFRDESYALLTDMLEKEQDPMVLYSIISGLGHLDNALAIPFILRYQDSPVHRVRYAVAFALGCFPNDERSIEGLLKLTSDPEDEIRDWAVFGLGVMGAADSPEIREALFRCLSDKDEDVRDESAVGLGKRRDQRLIPILLTMLEDPNIKVRVAEAAAALLGMDKDPKEWTASDYRAAVAKIGE
;
A
#
# COMPACT_ATOMS: atom_id res chain seq x y z
N MET A 1 -28.61 -6.78 -6.16
CA MET A 1 -28.44 -8.24 -6.01
C MET A 1 -29.49 -8.79 -5.07
N ASN A 2 -30.04 -9.96 -5.36
CA ASN A 2 -30.93 -10.69 -4.45
C ASN A 2 -30.13 -11.64 -3.54
N SER A 3 -30.79 -12.18 -2.48
CA SER A 3 -30.13 -13.08 -1.50
C SER A 3 -29.47 -14.31 -2.11
N SER A 4 -30.05 -14.92 -3.14
CA SER A 4 -29.48 -16.11 -3.80
C SER A 4 -28.21 -15.75 -4.59
N GLU A 5 -28.16 -14.58 -5.24
CA GLU A 5 -26.97 -14.09 -5.93
C GLU A 5 -25.85 -13.78 -4.92
N ILE A 6 -26.17 -13.19 -3.78
CA ILE A 6 -25.22 -12.92 -2.69
C ILE A 6 -24.64 -14.24 -2.17
N GLU A 7 -25.49 -15.23 -1.89
CA GLU A 7 -25.06 -16.54 -1.41
C GLU A 7 -24.13 -17.23 -2.40
N ALA A 8 -24.47 -17.21 -3.68
CA ALA A 8 -23.61 -17.76 -4.75
C ALA A 8 -22.25 -17.08 -4.81
N LEU A 9 -22.18 -15.75 -4.63
CA LEU A 9 -20.90 -15.04 -4.58
C LEU A 9 -20.09 -15.41 -3.35
N PHE A 10 -20.69 -15.48 -2.16
CA PHE A 10 -19.98 -15.96 -0.97
C PHE A 10 -19.40 -17.36 -1.16
N ALA A 11 -20.18 -18.29 -1.74
CA ALA A 11 -19.68 -19.64 -2.05
C ALA A 11 -18.48 -19.60 -3.03
N ARG A 12 -18.53 -18.73 -4.05
CA ARG A 12 -17.43 -18.57 -5.01
C ARG A 12 -16.16 -18.00 -4.38
N THR A 13 -16.25 -17.17 -3.34
CA THR A 13 -15.04 -16.68 -2.64
C THR A 13 -14.21 -17.77 -1.99
N LEU A 14 -14.76 -18.99 -1.84
CA LEU A 14 -14.09 -20.15 -1.24
C LEU A 14 -13.59 -21.16 -2.27
N VAL A 15 -13.68 -20.87 -3.57
CA VAL A 15 -13.19 -21.73 -4.64
C VAL A 15 -11.68 -21.56 -4.80
N GLY A 16 -10.96 -22.68 -4.84
CA GLY A 16 -9.50 -22.68 -4.95
C GLY A 16 -8.78 -22.26 -3.66
N ASP A 17 -7.56 -21.79 -3.81
CA ASP A 17 -6.78 -21.24 -2.70
C ASP A 17 -7.08 -19.74 -2.45
N TYR A 18 -6.33 -19.15 -1.51
CA TYR A 18 -6.51 -17.73 -1.16
C TYR A 18 -6.27 -16.79 -2.36
N GLU A 19 -5.34 -17.13 -3.27
CA GLU A 19 -4.95 -16.29 -4.41
C GLU A 19 -5.80 -16.56 -5.67
N ALA A 20 -6.72 -17.51 -5.65
CA ALA A 20 -7.52 -17.87 -6.81
C ALA A 20 -8.27 -16.66 -7.41
N GLU A 21 -8.03 -16.38 -8.68
CA GLU A 21 -8.61 -15.24 -9.40
C GLU A 21 -10.14 -15.21 -9.35
N GLU A 22 -10.77 -16.37 -9.57
CA GLU A 22 -12.23 -16.50 -9.50
C GLU A 22 -12.80 -16.13 -8.12
N ALA A 23 -12.09 -16.50 -7.05
CA ALA A 23 -12.49 -16.15 -5.70
C ALA A 23 -12.36 -14.65 -5.43
N TRP A 24 -11.29 -14.01 -5.91
CA TRP A 24 -11.11 -12.57 -5.82
C TRP A 24 -12.12 -11.79 -6.65
N ASP A 25 -12.50 -12.27 -7.83
CA ASP A 25 -13.60 -11.68 -8.62
C ASP A 25 -14.90 -11.64 -7.83
N ALA A 26 -15.21 -12.72 -7.11
CA ALA A 26 -16.39 -12.76 -6.24
C ALA A 26 -16.28 -11.79 -5.06
N VAL A 27 -15.11 -11.67 -4.41
CA VAL A 27 -14.84 -10.67 -3.37
C VAL A 27 -15.06 -9.26 -3.92
N HIS A 28 -14.51 -8.94 -5.09
CA HIS A 28 -14.69 -7.64 -5.73
C HIS A 28 -16.14 -7.35 -6.09
N ALA A 29 -16.89 -8.37 -6.54
CA ALA A 29 -18.33 -8.23 -6.80
C ALA A 29 -19.11 -7.90 -5.52
N LEU A 30 -18.85 -8.60 -4.40
CA LEU A 30 -19.46 -8.31 -3.10
C LEU A 30 -19.12 -6.90 -2.61
N ARG A 31 -17.85 -6.49 -2.69
CA ARG A 31 -17.41 -5.14 -2.32
C ARG A 31 -18.17 -4.05 -3.09
N ARG A 32 -18.29 -4.17 -4.43
CA ARG A 32 -18.95 -3.17 -5.30
C ARG A 32 -20.47 -3.09 -5.12
N ASN A 33 -21.09 -4.14 -4.61
CA ASN A 33 -22.54 -4.23 -4.40
C ASN A 33 -22.90 -4.17 -2.91
N GLY A 34 -22.13 -3.46 -2.10
CA GLY A 34 -22.27 -3.37 -0.66
C GLY A 34 -23.72 -3.15 -0.20
N SER A 35 -24.15 -3.96 0.76
CA SER A 35 -25.45 -3.90 1.38
C SER A 35 -25.38 -4.37 2.85
N ARG A 36 -26.42 -4.10 3.63
CA ARG A 36 -26.52 -4.59 5.02
C ARG A 36 -26.46 -6.14 5.06
N GLU A 37 -27.08 -6.83 4.14
CA GLU A 37 -27.05 -8.30 4.05
C GLU A 37 -25.63 -8.83 3.80
N ILE A 38 -24.87 -8.21 2.88
CA ILE A 38 -23.47 -8.59 2.63
C ILE A 38 -22.61 -8.33 3.87
N PHE A 39 -22.80 -7.17 4.53
CA PHE A 39 -22.09 -6.84 5.75
C PHE A 39 -22.36 -7.89 6.85
N GLU A 40 -23.62 -8.22 7.13
CA GLU A 40 -24.00 -9.16 8.18
C GLU A 40 -23.49 -10.58 7.92
N ARG A 41 -23.54 -11.04 6.67
CA ARG A 41 -22.96 -12.34 6.28
C ARG A 41 -21.43 -12.37 6.44
N ALA A 42 -20.73 -11.33 6.04
CA ALA A 42 -19.31 -11.21 6.23
C ALA A 42 -18.95 -11.11 7.73
N ALA A 43 -19.71 -10.34 8.51
CA ALA A 43 -19.56 -10.25 9.96
C ALA A 43 -19.72 -11.61 10.66
N ALA A 44 -20.69 -12.43 10.23
CA ALA A 44 -20.83 -13.78 10.74
C ALA A 44 -19.61 -14.68 10.41
N TRP A 45 -18.98 -14.49 9.26
CA TRP A 45 -17.76 -15.21 8.88
C TRP A 45 -16.52 -14.83 9.70
N CYS A 46 -16.50 -13.65 10.32
CA CYS A 46 -15.44 -13.26 11.25
C CYS A 46 -15.29 -14.22 12.45
N LEU A 47 -16.36 -14.94 12.79
CA LEU A 47 -16.43 -15.91 13.90
C LEU A 47 -16.25 -17.37 13.44
N SER A 48 -15.96 -17.61 12.17
CA SER A 48 -15.83 -18.96 11.62
C SER A 48 -14.57 -19.68 12.11
N ASP A 49 -14.65 -20.98 12.36
CA ASP A 49 -13.46 -21.81 12.62
C ASP A 49 -12.56 -21.94 11.36
N ASP A 50 -13.13 -21.73 10.16
CA ASP A 50 -12.41 -21.78 8.89
C ASP A 50 -11.62 -20.48 8.66
N PRO A 51 -10.26 -20.52 8.66
CA PRO A 51 -9.43 -19.34 8.46
C PRO A 51 -9.65 -18.68 7.10
N LEU A 52 -9.98 -19.46 6.04
CA LEU A 52 -10.27 -18.87 4.74
C LEU A 52 -11.53 -17.98 4.79
N LYS A 53 -12.58 -18.43 5.49
CA LYS A 53 -13.78 -17.59 5.68
C LYS A 53 -13.46 -16.31 6.47
N ARG A 54 -12.67 -16.41 7.54
CA ARG A 54 -12.26 -15.22 8.31
C ARG A 54 -11.45 -14.24 7.45
N ALA A 55 -10.50 -14.73 6.63
CA ALA A 55 -9.73 -13.90 5.73
C ALA A 55 -10.61 -13.22 4.66
N ARG A 56 -11.55 -13.97 4.07
CA ARG A 56 -12.52 -13.43 3.10
C ARG A 56 -13.44 -12.39 3.74
N ALA A 57 -13.89 -12.63 4.99
CA ALA A 57 -14.67 -11.65 5.74
C ALA A 57 -13.93 -10.32 5.88
N ALA A 58 -12.69 -10.34 6.34
CA ALA A 58 -11.87 -9.13 6.46
C ALA A 58 -11.71 -8.43 5.11
N SER A 59 -11.41 -9.20 4.04
CA SER A 59 -11.27 -8.68 2.69
C SER A 59 -12.56 -8.04 2.15
N ILE A 60 -13.73 -8.57 2.46
CA ILE A 60 -15.02 -8.01 2.03
C ILE A 60 -15.35 -6.73 2.82
N LEU A 61 -15.27 -6.81 4.16
CA LEU A 61 -15.69 -5.73 5.06
C LEU A 61 -14.91 -4.42 4.87
N CYS A 62 -13.62 -4.51 4.53
CA CYS A 62 -12.75 -3.34 4.44
C CYS A 62 -13.06 -2.39 3.28
N GLN A 63 -13.87 -2.78 2.29
CA GLN A 63 -14.12 -1.98 1.08
C GLN A 63 -15.56 -2.07 0.56
N LEU A 64 -16.53 -2.26 1.45
CA LEU A 64 -17.94 -2.27 1.04
C LEU A 64 -18.37 -0.91 0.50
N ARG A 65 -18.90 -0.90 -0.72
CA ARG A 65 -19.32 0.32 -1.41
C ARG A 65 -20.42 0.04 -2.43
N ARG A 66 -21.01 1.11 -2.97
CA ARG A 66 -21.92 1.03 -4.13
C ARG A 66 -21.25 1.72 -5.30
N GLY A 67 -20.83 0.91 -6.29
CA GLY A 67 -20.09 1.43 -7.46
C GLY A 67 -18.66 1.86 -7.12
N THR A 68 -18.17 2.88 -7.84
CA THR A 68 -16.84 3.47 -7.64
C THR A 68 -16.98 4.78 -6.87
N ILE A 69 -16.57 4.77 -5.61
CA ILE A 69 -16.66 5.91 -4.71
C ILE A 69 -15.35 6.06 -3.92
N PRO A 70 -15.03 7.26 -3.40
CA PRO A 70 -13.87 7.48 -2.53
C PRO A 70 -13.92 6.63 -1.25
N ARG A 71 -12.75 6.35 -0.66
CA ARG A 71 -12.64 5.50 0.56
C ARG A 71 -13.47 6.02 1.73
N HIS A 72 -13.55 7.33 1.92
CA HIS A 72 -14.32 7.93 3.02
C HIS A 72 -15.83 7.73 2.89
N GLU A 73 -16.32 7.31 1.72
CA GLU A 73 -17.71 6.99 1.45
C GLU A 73 -18.01 5.49 1.52
N PHE A 74 -17.05 4.64 1.93
CA PHE A 74 -17.28 3.21 2.07
C PHE A 74 -18.34 2.95 3.15
N LEU A 75 -19.18 1.95 2.87
CA LEU A 75 -20.29 1.57 3.75
C LEU A 75 -19.77 0.86 5.00
N PHE A 76 -20.43 1.09 6.12
CA PHE A 76 -20.20 0.38 7.39
C PHE A 76 -18.75 0.47 7.91
N ARG A 77 -18.04 1.59 7.65
CA ARG A 77 -16.62 1.76 8.01
C ARG A 77 -16.35 1.53 9.49
N ASP A 78 -17.11 2.20 10.36
CA ASP A 78 -16.89 2.13 11.81
C ASP A 78 -17.23 0.74 12.35
N GLU A 79 -18.31 0.13 11.85
CA GLU A 79 -18.69 -1.24 12.20
C GLU A 79 -17.64 -2.25 11.72
N SER A 80 -17.13 -2.09 10.50
CA SER A 80 -16.03 -2.92 9.96
C SER A 80 -14.74 -2.73 10.75
N TYR A 81 -14.39 -1.50 11.10
CA TYR A 81 -13.22 -1.22 11.92
C TYR A 81 -13.30 -1.93 13.28
N ALA A 82 -14.43 -1.83 13.97
CA ALA A 82 -14.63 -2.49 15.26
C ALA A 82 -14.52 -4.01 15.16
N LEU A 83 -15.12 -4.61 14.11
CA LEU A 83 -15.02 -6.05 13.88
C LEU A 83 -13.57 -6.50 13.57
N LEU A 84 -12.87 -5.78 12.67
CA LEU A 84 -11.52 -6.15 12.28
C LEU A 84 -10.52 -5.97 13.42
N THR A 85 -10.66 -4.95 14.27
CA THR A 85 -9.81 -4.78 15.45
C THR A 85 -10.06 -5.85 16.50
N ASP A 86 -11.32 -6.25 16.76
CA ASP A 86 -11.65 -7.36 17.66
C ASP A 86 -11.12 -8.71 17.13
N MET A 87 -11.19 -8.95 15.82
CA MET A 87 -10.58 -10.12 15.20
C MET A 87 -9.06 -10.13 15.38
N LEU A 88 -8.40 -8.98 15.12
CA LEU A 88 -6.94 -8.87 15.16
C LEU A 88 -6.36 -9.20 16.55
N GLU A 89 -7.10 -8.90 17.62
CA GLU A 89 -6.66 -9.19 18.99
C GLU A 89 -6.57 -10.69 19.31
N LYS A 90 -7.30 -11.52 18.59
CA LYS A 90 -7.47 -12.96 18.86
C LYS A 90 -6.85 -13.84 17.78
N GLU A 91 -6.53 -13.26 16.62
CA GLU A 91 -6.09 -14.00 15.44
C GLU A 91 -4.62 -14.42 15.52
N GLN A 92 -4.32 -15.60 14.99
CA GLN A 92 -2.97 -16.14 14.90
C GLN A 92 -2.63 -16.68 13.50
N ASP A 93 -3.64 -16.95 12.68
CA ASP A 93 -3.42 -17.45 11.33
C ASP A 93 -2.81 -16.34 10.44
N PRO A 94 -1.64 -16.57 9.81
CA PRO A 94 -0.95 -15.53 9.05
C PRO A 94 -1.72 -15.00 7.83
N MET A 95 -2.54 -15.82 7.19
CA MET A 95 -3.37 -15.41 6.05
C MET A 95 -4.49 -14.47 6.52
N VAL A 96 -5.09 -14.79 7.68
CA VAL A 96 -6.14 -13.95 8.26
C VAL A 96 -5.55 -12.64 8.77
N LEU A 97 -4.40 -12.68 9.46
CA LEU A 97 -3.66 -11.48 9.90
C LEU A 97 -3.34 -10.56 8.72
N TYR A 98 -2.83 -11.12 7.61
CA TYR A 98 -2.60 -10.37 6.37
C TYR A 98 -3.86 -9.65 5.90
N SER A 99 -4.99 -10.37 5.86
CA SER A 99 -6.27 -9.83 5.38
C SER A 99 -6.82 -8.72 6.29
N ILE A 100 -6.71 -8.90 7.60
CA ILE A 100 -7.19 -7.91 8.58
C ILE A 100 -6.31 -6.66 8.53
N ILE A 101 -4.98 -6.80 8.59
CA ILE A 101 -4.05 -5.67 8.62
C ILE A 101 -4.17 -4.84 7.34
N SER A 102 -4.17 -5.50 6.17
CA SER A 102 -4.40 -4.81 4.89
C SER A 102 -5.78 -4.15 4.85
N GLY A 103 -6.79 -4.82 5.40
CA GLY A 103 -8.15 -4.29 5.49
C GLY A 103 -8.24 -3.02 6.33
N LEU A 104 -7.54 -2.97 7.47
CA LEU A 104 -7.49 -1.79 8.34
C LEU A 104 -6.86 -0.59 7.62
N GLY A 105 -5.83 -0.80 6.79
CA GLY A 105 -5.28 0.25 5.93
C GLY A 105 -6.31 0.81 4.95
N HIS A 106 -7.17 -0.04 4.37
CA HIS A 106 -8.20 0.40 3.44
C HIS A 106 -9.34 1.20 4.09
N LEU A 107 -9.62 0.97 5.37
CA LEU A 107 -10.69 1.67 6.08
C LEU A 107 -10.40 3.15 6.36
N ASP A 108 -9.17 3.62 6.10
CA ASP A 108 -8.79 5.02 6.26
C ASP A 108 -9.11 5.57 7.67
N ASN A 109 -8.81 4.78 8.70
CA ASN A 109 -8.99 5.15 10.10
C ASN A 109 -7.65 5.06 10.84
N ALA A 110 -7.04 6.20 11.12
CA ALA A 110 -5.73 6.30 11.77
C ALA A 110 -5.68 5.70 13.21
N LEU A 111 -6.83 5.42 13.82
CA LEU A 111 -6.89 4.69 15.09
C LEU A 111 -6.44 3.23 14.94
N ALA A 112 -6.36 2.70 13.71
CA ALA A 112 -5.83 1.37 13.43
C ALA A 112 -4.29 1.28 13.56
N ILE A 113 -3.57 2.38 13.40
CA ILE A 113 -2.10 2.38 13.36
C ILE A 113 -1.45 1.67 14.55
N PRO A 114 -1.82 1.92 15.81
CA PRO A 114 -1.22 1.21 16.94
C PRO A 114 -1.44 -0.31 16.92
N PHE A 115 -2.58 -0.77 16.37
CA PHE A 115 -2.86 -2.20 16.23
C PHE A 115 -2.01 -2.82 15.12
N ILE A 116 -1.85 -2.13 13.99
CA ILE A 116 -1.00 -2.54 12.85
C ILE A 116 0.46 -2.65 13.27
N LEU A 117 1.00 -1.67 13.97
CA LEU A 117 2.40 -1.62 14.43
C LEU A 117 2.80 -2.79 15.34
N ARG A 118 1.87 -3.41 16.04
CA ARG A 118 2.14 -4.61 16.86
C ARG A 118 2.69 -5.78 16.04
N TYR A 119 2.45 -5.79 14.73
CA TYR A 119 2.86 -6.86 13.82
C TYR A 119 4.06 -6.50 12.95
N GLN A 120 4.68 -5.35 13.18
CA GLN A 120 5.82 -4.86 12.40
C GLN A 120 7.02 -5.81 12.41
N ASP A 121 7.24 -6.51 13.52
CA ASP A 121 8.33 -7.47 13.71
C ASP A 121 7.86 -8.94 13.57
N SER A 122 6.76 -9.18 12.89
CA SER A 122 6.25 -10.54 12.67
C SER A 122 7.31 -11.42 12.00
N PRO A 123 7.53 -12.67 12.46
CA PRO A 123 8.43 -13.61 11.77
C PRO A 123 7.92 -14.00 10.38
N VAL A 124 6.64 -13.79 10.11
CA VAL A 124 6.01 -14.12 8.83
C VAL A 124 6.08 -12.89 7.91
N HIS A 125 6.87 -12.98 6.82
CA HIS A 125 7.07 -11.88 5.88
C HIS A 125 5.75 -11.32 5.31
N ARG A 126 4.79 -12.19 4.97
CA ARG A 126 3.47 -11.78 4.47
C ARG A 126 2.70 -10.87 5.44
N VAL A 127 2.86 -11.07 6.75
CA VAL A 127 2.26 -10.18 7.76
C VAL A 127 2.97 -8.83 7.79
N ARG A 128 4.33 -8.81 7.72
CA ARG A 128 5.09 -7.55 7.63
C ARG A 128 4.78 -6.78 6.34
N TYR A 129 4.58 -7.49 5.22
CA TYR A 129 4.10 -6.89 3.97
C TYR A 129 2.76 -6.15 4.18
N ALA A 130 1.78 -6.81 4.82
CA ALA A 130 0.51 -6.18 5.14
C ALA A 130 0.67 -4.92 6.02
N VAL A 131 1.64 -4.96 6.95
CA VAL A 131 1.98 -3.79 7.80
C VAL A 131 2.53 -2.65 6.94
N ALA A 132 3.50 -2.89 6.07
CA ALA A 132 4.08 -1.87 5.19
C ALA A 132 3.01 -1.23 4.29
N PHE A 133 2.19 -2.06 3.65
CA PHE A 133 1.05 -1.61 2.86
C PHE A 133 0.06 -0.76 3.67
N ALA A 134 -0.35 -1.24 4.86
CA ALA A 134 -1.35 -0.57 5.68
C ALA A 134 -0.84 0.76 6.24
N LEU A 135 0.43 0.84 6.68
CA LEU A 135 1.05 2.09 7.11
C LEU A 135 1.18 3.08 5.95
N GLY A 136 1.48 2.61 4.73
CA GLY A 136 1.50 3.43 3.52
C GLY A 136 0.15 4.07 3.18
N CYS A 137 -0.96 3.56 3.70
CA CYS A 137 -2.27 4.21 3.61
C CYS A 137 -2.40 5.45 4.52
N PHE A 138 -1.49 5.65 5.48
CA PHE A 138 -1.44 6.79 6.41
C PHE A 138 -0.08 7.52 6.30
N PRO A 139 0.33 7.97 5.11
CA PRO A 139 1.72 8.34 4.81
C PRO A 139 2.19 9.62 5.51
N ASN A 140 1.29 10.37 6.14
CA ASN A 140 1.59 11.62 6.85
C ASN A 140 1.35 11.53 8.36
N ASP A 141 0.99 10.35 8.90
CA ASP A 141 0.90 10.13 10.34
C ASP A 141 2.28 9.79 10.90
N GLU A 142 2.74 10.48 11.94
CA GLU A 142 4.09 10.33 12.51
C GLU A 142 4.39 8.87 12.92
N ARG A 143 3.41 8.16 13.47
CA ARG A 143 3.55 6.76 13.86
C ARG A 143 3.74 5.84 12.65
N SER A 144 3.03 6.11 11.54
CA SER A 144 3.20 5.39 10.27
C SER A 144 4.57 5.67 9.67
N ILE A 145 5.02 6.93 9.67
CA ILE A 145 6.34 7.31 9.18
C ILE A 145 7.43 6.56 9.95
N GLU A 146 7.36 6.54 11.28
CA GLU A 146 8.32 5.80 12.13
C GLU A 146 8.33 4.30 11.78
N GLY A 147 7.15 3.69 11.63
CA GLY A 147 7.02 2.30 11.22
C GLY A 147 7.58 2.03 9.82
N LEU A 148 7.26 2.87 8.85
CA LEU A 148 7.76 2.75 7.47
C LEU A 148 9.29 2.94 7.42
N LEU A 149 9.86 3.90 8.15
CA LEU A 149 11.30 4.09 8.24
C LEU A 149 12.03 2.81 8.67
N LYS A 150 11.50 2.09 9.65
CA LYS A 150 12.05 0.80 10.07
C LYS A 150 11.97 -0.24 8.95
N LEU A 151 10.83 -0.33 8.26
CA LEU A 151 10.59 -1.31 7.20
C LEU A 151 11.39 -1.04 5.91
N THR A 152 11.98 0.15 5.70
CA THR A 152 12.93 0.38 4.59
C THR A 152 14.19 -0.50 4.70
N SER A 153 14.40 -1.19 5.79
CA SER A 153 15.53 -2.10 6.02
C SER A 153 15.09 -3.56 6.18
N ASP A 154 13.87 -3.90 5.79
CA ASP A 154 13.37 -5.28 5.85
C ASP A 154 14.18 -6.20 4.93
N PRO A 155 14.42 -7.47 5.29
CA PRO A 155 15.12 -8.42 4.43
C PRO A 155 14.43 -8.66 3.08
N GLU A 156 13.08 -8.58 3.04
CA GLU A 156 12.28 -8.79 1.85
C GLU A 156 12.15 -7.49 1.03
N ASP A 157 12.41 -7.58 -0.28
CA ASP A 157 12.35 -6.43 -1.19
C ASP A 157 10.95 -5.85 -1.33
N GLU A 158 9.93 -6.67 -1.49
CA GLU A 158 8.53 -6.22 -1.57
C GLU A 158 8.10 -5.38 -0.35
N ILE A 159 8.66 -5.67 0.83
CA ILE A 159 8.34 -4.92 2.06
C ILE A 159 9.07 -3.57 2.06
N ARG A 160 10.36 -3.57 1.63
CA ARG A 160 11.11 -2.32 1.48
C ARG A 160 10.48 -1.42 0.43
N ASP A 161 10.03 -1.99 -0.69
CA ASP A 161 9.34 -1.26 -1.76
C ASP A 161 8.10 -0.53 -1.23
N TRP A 162 7.17 -1.25 -0.58
CA TRP A 162 6.01 -0.62 0.03
C TRP A 162 6.36 0.45 1.08
N ALA A 163 7.41 0.24 1.86
CA ALA A 163 7.86 1.21 2.85
C ALA A 163 8.38 2.49 2.17
N VAL A 164 9.20 2.34 1.15
CA VAL A 164 9.75 3.45 0.36
C VAL A 164 8.66 4.17 -0.43
N PHE A 165 7.73 3.42 -1.05
CA PHE A 165 6.58 3.99 -1.72
C PHE A 165 5.71 4.84 -0.77
N GLY A 166 5.44 4.32 0.42
CA GLY A 166 4.69 5.04 1.45
C GLY A 166 5.37 6.34 1.88
N LEU A 167 6.66 6.30 2.15
CA LEU A 167 7.44 7.48 2.58
C LEU A 167 7.72 8.45 1.44
N GLY A 168 8.15 7.92 0.29
CA GLY A 168 8.69 8.70 -0.82
C GLY A 168 7.63 9.22 -1.77
N VAL A 169 6.69 8.35 -2.16
CA VAL A 169 5.71 8.66 -3.21
C VAL A 169 4.39 9.15 -2.64
N MET A 170 3.84 8.45 -1.65
CA MET A 170 2.55 8.80 -1.06
C MET A 170 2.67 9.91 -0.01
N GLY A 171 3.76 9.91 0.77
CA GLY A 171 3.99 10.86 1.86
C GLY A 171 4.52 12.21 1.38
N ALA A 172 4.08 13.26 2.08
CA ALA A 172 4.57 14.62 1.91
C ALA A 172 5.52 15.06 3.04
N ALA A 173 5.64 14.29 4.11
CA ALA A 173 6.51 14.60 5.23
C ALA A 173 7.98 14.66 4.78
N ASP A 174 8.72 15.59 5.36
CA ASP A 174 10.12 15.84 5.03
C ASP A 174 10.93 16.02 6.33
N SER A 175 11.83 15.09 6.58
CA SER A 175 12.77 15.16 7.69
C SER A 175 14.13 14.60 7.28
N PRO A 176 15.22 14.92 8.05
CA PRO A 176 16.53 14.33 7.78
C PRO A 176 16.51 12.80 7.75
N GLU A 177 15.73 12.17 8.63
CA GLU A 177 15.62 10.70 8.74
C GLU A 177 14.96 10.09 7.49
N ILE A 178 13.89 10.73 6.98
CA ILE A 178 13.23 10.31 5.74
C ILE A 178 14.19 10.43 4.56
N ARG A 179 14.85 11.60 4.42
CA ARG A 179 15.81 11.84 3.34
C ARG A 179 16.96 10.83 3.38
N GLU A 180 17.47 10.52 4.57
CA GLU A 180 18.57 9.57 4.74
C GLU A 180 18.13 8.13 4.42
N ALA A 181 16.95 7.71 4.84
CA ALA A 181 16.39 6.41 4.51
C ALA A 181 16.23 6.24 2.99
N LEU A 182 15.62 7.23 2.33
CA LEU A 182 15.45 7.24 0.88
C LEU A 182 16.81 7.26 0.15
N PHE A 183 17.78 8.06 0.63
CA PHE A 183 19.11 8.12 0.02
C PHE A 183 19.85 6.79 0.11
N ARG A 184 19.76 6.09 1.24
CA ARG A 184 20.31 4.74 1.41
C ARG A 184 19.68 3.74 0.45
N CYS A 185 18.36 3.82 0.25
CA CYS A 185 17.60 2.94 -0.64
C CYS A 185 17.91 3.14 -2.14
N LEU A 186 18.53 4.27 -2.55
CA LEU A 186 19.05 4.42 -3.92
C LEU A 186 20.10 3.36 -4.32
N SER A 187 20.71 2.67 -3.36
CA SER A 187 21.67 1.58 -3.58
C SER A 187 21.08 0.21 -3.30
N ASP A 188 19.75 0.09 -3.20
CA ASP A 188 19.09 -1.19 -2.98
C ASP A 188 19.35 -2.17 -4.13
N LYS A 189 19.36 -3.47 -3.83
CA LYS A 189 19.48 -4.53 -4.84
C LYS A 189 18.26 -4.58 -5.77
N ASP A 190 17.09 -4.24 -5.23
CA ASP A 190 15.83 -4.20 -5.95
C ASP A 190 15.67 -2.88 -6.72
N GLU A 191 15.19 -2.97 -7.96
CA GLU A 191 15.09 -1.84 -8.86
C GLU A 191 13.91 -0.92 -8.51
N ASP A 192 12.79 -1.48 -8.12
CA ASP A 192 11.59 -0.71 -7.76
C ASP A 192 11.86 0.12 -6.50
N VAL A 193 12.56 -0.45 -5.51
CA VAL A 193 13.01 0.27 -4.31
C VAL A 193 13.91 1.46 -4.68
N ARG A 194 14.86 1.30 -5.64
CA ARG A 194 15.70 2.41 -6.09
C ARG A 194 14.90 3.50 -6.79
N ASP A 195 14.01 3.10 -7.69
CA ASP A 195 13.21 4.01 -8.51
C ASP A 195 12.22 4.82 -7.63
N GLU A 196 11.53 4.17 -6.68
CA GLU A 196 10.65 4.83 -5.71
C GLU A 196 11.43 5.80 -4.78
N SER A 197 12.64 5.42 -4.37
CA SER A 197 13.54 6.28 -3.59
C SER A 197 13.93 7.53 -4.34
N ALA A 198 14.24 7.40 -5.64
CA ALA A 198 14.57 8.54 -6.48
C ALA A 198 13.38 9.52 -6.59
N VAL A 199 12.15 9.02 -6.77
CA VAL A 199 10.94 9.85 -6.76
C VAL A 199 10.79 10.57 -5.43
N GLY A 200 10.97 9.87 -4.32
CA GLY A 200 10.85 10.43 -2.97
C GLY A 200 11.85 11.56 -2.69
N LEU A 201 13.10 11.40 -3.12
CA LEU A 201 14.14 12.44 -3.01
C LEU A 201 13.90 13.59 -3.99
N GLY A 202 13.45 13.30 -5.21
CA GLY A 202 13.05 14.30 -6.19
C GLY A 202 11.96 15.23 -5.66
N LYS A 203 10.90 14.69 -5.06
CA LYS A 203 9.81 15.46 -4.41
C LYS A 203 10.32 16.39 -3.30
N ARG A 204 11.39 15.99 -2.60
CA ARG A 204 12.04 16.77 -1.54
C ARG A 204 13.16 17.67 -2.05
N ARG A 205 13.40 17.68 -3.37
CA ARG A 205 14.47 18.43 -4.05
C ARG A 205 15.82 18.20 -3.39
N ASP A 206 16.11 16.95 -3.04
CA ASP A 206 17.39 16.57 -2.43
C ASP A 206 18.49 16.54 -3.51
N GLN A 207 19.43 17.47 -3.41
CA GLN A 207 20.49 17.63 -4.43
C GLN A 207 21.43 16.42 -4.51
N ARG A 208 21.51 15.58 -3.49
CA ARG A 208 22.30 14.35 -3.51
C ARG A 208 21.81 13.35 -4.57
N LEU A 209 20.55 13.51 -5.01
CA LEU A 209 19.99 12.71 -6.10
C LEU A 209 20.63 13.03 -7.47
N ILE A 210 21.10 14.27 -7.70
CA ILE A 210 21.53 14.75 -9.02
C ILE A 210 22.52 13.79 -9.72
N PRO A 211 23.67 13.42 -9.14
CA PRO A 211 24.65 12.55 -9.83
C PRO A 211 24.08 11.17 -10.14
N ILE A 212 23.22 10.63 -9.29
CA ILE A 212 22.60 9.31 -9.46
C ILE A 212 21.56 9.37 -10.58
N LEU A 213 20.72 10.41 -10.56
CA LEU A 213 19.69 10.62 -11.57
C LEU A 213 20.26 10.84 -12.95
N LEU A 214 21.40 11.57 -13.06
CA LEU A 214 22.12 11.75 -14.33
C LEU A 214 22.59 10.41 -14.91
N THR A 215 22.96 9.45 -14.07
CA THR A 215 23.32 8.08 -14.49
C THR A 215 22.07 7.30 -14.91
N MET A 216 20.98 7.38 -14.14
CA MET A 216 19.71 6.72 -14.50
C MET A 216 19.14 7.24 -15.84
N LEU A 217 19.39 8.51 -16.17
CA LEU A 217 18.99 9.15 -17.42
C LEU A 217 19.94 8.88 -18.60
N GLU A 218 20.92 8.02 -18.47
CA GLU A 218 21.75 7.54 -19.59
C GLU A 218 21.01 6.54 -20.47
N ASP A 219 20.03 5.82 -19.93
CA ASP A 219 19.16 4.95 -20.70
C ASP A 219 18.18 5.79 -21.53
N PRO A 220 18.21 5.67 -22.88
CA PRO A 220 17.26 6.37 -23.75
C PRO A 220 15.81 5.90 -23.56
N ASN A 221 15.60 4.67 -23.05
CA ASN A 221 14.29 4.14 -22.68
C ASN A 221 13.95 4.50 -21.23
N ILE A 222 13.72 5.77 -21.01
CA ILE A 222 13.42 6.29 -19.67
C ILE A 222 12.24 5.58 -19.01
N LYS A 223 12.44 5.07 -17.81
CA LYS A 223 11.35 4.53 -16.99
C LYS A 223 10.47 5.65 -16.47
N VAL A 224 9.18 5.36 -16.31
CA VAL A 224 8.19 6.32 -15.78
C VAL A 224 8.64 6.90 -14.43
N ARG A 225 9.14 6.07 -13.52
CA ARG A 225 9.60 6.53 -12.20
C ARG A 225 10.82 7.43 -12.25
N VAL A 226 11.76 7.15 -13.16
CA VAL A 226 12.95 8.00 -13.36
C VAL A 226 12.54 9.37 -13.91
N ALA A 227 11.61 9.41 -14.87
CA ALA A 227 11.04 10.65 -15.38
C ALA A 227 10.31 11.44 -14.28
N GLU A 228 9.51 10.77 -13.46
CA GLU A 228 8.82 11.35 -12.30
C GLU A 228 9.80 11.95 -11.28
N ALA A 229 10.88 11.23 -10.97
CA ALA A 229 11.93 11.72 -10.07
C ALA A 229 12.62 12.98 -10.62
N ALA A 230 12.93 12.99 -11.93
CA ALA A 230 13.55 14.13 -12.59
C ALA A 230 12.60 15.36 -12.62
N ALA A 231 11.35 15.16 -13.00
CA ALA A 231 10.34 16.21 -13.02
C ALA A 231 10.12 16.80 -11.62
N ALA A 232 10.03 15.96 -10.59
CA ALA A 232 9.87 16.39 -9.21
C ALA A 232 11.09 17.20 -8.71
N LEU A 233 12.30 16.73 -9.00
CA LEU A 233 13.54 17.45 -8.65
C LEU A 233 13.62 18.84 -9.30
N LEU A 234 13.18 18.94 -10.57
CA LEU A 234 13.10 20.20 -11.32
C LEU A 234 11.95 21.10 -10.86
N GLY A 235 11.08 20.62 -9.98
CA GLY A 235 9.91 21.36 -9.51
C GLY A 235 8.79 21.49 -10.53
N MET A 236 8.66 20.52 -11.42
CA MET A 236 7.61 20.45 -12.43
C MET A 236 6.37 19.80 -11.83
N ASP A 237 5.20 20.43 -11.99
CA ASP A 237 3.93 19.90 -11.47
C ASP A 237 3.45 18.63 -12.18
N LYS A 238 3.90 18.43 -13.42
CA LYS A 238 3.60 17.26 -14.24
C LYS A 238 4.79 16.92 -15.12
N ASP A 239 4.99 15.63 -15.33
CA ASP A 239 5.91 15.12 -16.34
C ASP A 239 5.45 15.61 -17.73
N PRO A 240 6.26 16.41 -18.45
CA PRO A 240 5.95 16.77 -19.82
C PRO A 240 6.02 15.52 -20.70
N LYS A 241 4.87 15.09 -21.22
CA LYS A 241 4.72 13.86 -22.04
C LYS A 241 5.67 13.75 -23.26
N GLU A 242 6.34 14.84 -23.60
CA GLU A 242 7.20 14.94 -24.79
C GLU A 242 8.70 14.95 -24.44
N TRP A 243 9.07 14.97 -23.16
CA TRP A 243 10.47 15.00 -22.75
C TRP A 243 11.13 13.62 -22.87
N THR A 244 12.31 13.63 -23.50
CA THR A 244 13.17 12.45 -23.59
C THR A 244 14.13 12.38 -22.38
N ALA A 245 14.81 11.24 -22.20
CA ALA A 245 15.89 11.13 -21.21
C ALA A 245 16.94 12.25 -21.37
N SER A 246 17.27 12.61 -22.61
CA SER A 246 18.22 13.70 -22.91
C SER A 246 17.73 15.07 -22.46
N ASP A 247 16.43 15.37 -22.58
CA ASP A 247 15.84 16.63 -22.14
C ASP A 247 15.92 16.75 -20.63
N TYR A 248 15.50 15.70 -19.89
CA TYR A 248 15.63 15.63 -18.42
C TYR A 248 17.08 15.76 -17.98
N ARG A 249 17.98 15.01 -18.62
CA ARG A 249 19.41 15.03 -18.28
C ARG A 249 20.01 16.41 -18.43
N ALA A 250 19.71 17.10 -19.54
CA ALA A 250 20.19 18.47 -19.79
C ALA A 250 19.64 19.47 -18.75
N ALA A 251 18.38 19.33 -18.33
CA ALA A 251 17.78 20.18 -17.32
C ALA A 251 18.33 19.91 -15.91
N VAL A 252 18.49 18.64 -15.53
CA VAL A 252 19.05 18.23 -14.22
C VAL A 252 20.50 18.66 -14.08
N ALA A 253 21.32 18.55 -15.15
CA ALA A 253 22.72 18.99 -15.12
C ALA A 253 22.86 20.48 -14.77
N LYS A 254 21.97 21.34 -15.27
CA LYS A 254 22.00 22.80 -15.02
C LYS A 254 21.72 23.20 -13.57
N ILE A 255 21.02 22.37 -12.80
CA ILE A 255 20.78 22.66 -11.36
C ILE A 255 21.87 22.09 -10.45
N GLY A 256 22.78 21.27 -11.01
CA GLY A 256 23.95 20.72 -10.31
C GLY A 256 25.23 21.58 -10.46
N GLU A 257 25.18 22.60 -11.33
CA GLU A 257 26.24 23.60 -11.50
C GLU A 257 26.10 24.76 -10.48
#